data_d02e670933a97f51161df903d974d779
#
_entry.id   d02e670933a97f51161df903d974d779
#
_cell.length_a   1.000
_cell.length_b   1.000
_cell.length_c   1.000
_cell.angle_alpha   90.00
_cell.angle_beta   90.00
_cell.angle_gamma   90.00
#
_symmetry.space_group_name_H-M   'P 1'
#
loop_
_entity.id
_entity.type
_entity.pdbx_description
1 polymer ?
#
loop_
_entity_poly.entity_id
_entity_poly.type
_entity_poly.pdbx_seq_one_letter_code
_entity_poly.pdbx_strand_id
1 'polypeptide(L)'
;KEKIITMDEANLFFGYGYAKARNTLLYNAVINGIDYFLYWDDDEYPVACIKNNTNENIKWKAQNNILGHLENIENADITFGHRCGYNSPLPYMELKNPFHERRIKSFIEAVKNEFMTWKDVKEYLSKNDGIAYADEELMKKKTVSEIQIQGTHKRILGSPLCLNLKHLEKIPAFYNPEGARGEDAFFSLLLNENKVVSVPVYHFHDPFIKFNNVLEGKYPRKIDKTKSNDKSVEQRFYKVARGWIKYRPLYLYATNRENYEKEIKKTVKNLKRGIPA
;
A
#
# COMPACT_ATOMS: atom_id res chain seq x y z
N LYS A 1 -2.59 -38.49 9.57
CA LYS A 1 -2.30 -37.08 9.12
C LYS A 1 -1.71 -36.38 10.32
N GLU A 2 -0.42 -36.07 10.27
CA GLU A 2 0.21 -35.21 11.29
C GLU A 2 -0.40 -33.84 11.24
N LYS A 3 -0.78 -33.31 12.40
CA LYS A 3 -1.20 -31.91 12.53
C LYS A 3 0.06 -31.03 12.51
N ILE A 4 0.27 -30.30 11.42
CA ILE A 4 1.45 -29.46 11.24
C ILE A 4 1.33 -28.17 12.08
N ILE A 5 0.11 -27.68 12.30
CA ILE A 5 -0.19 -26.50 13.12
C ILE A 5 -1.38 -26.76 14.05
N THR A 6 -1.44 -26.05 15.17
CA THR A 6 -2.56 -26.05 16.09
C THR A 6 -3.75 -25.25 15.52
N MET A 7 -4.95 -25.39 16.11
CA MET A 7 -6.11 -24.57 15.74
C MET A 7 -5.87 -23.07 16.04
N ASP A 8 -5.15 -22.76 17.12
CA ASP A 8 -4.84 -21.38 17.47
C ASP A 8 -3.88 -20.75 16.46
N GLU A 9 -2.86 -21.48 16.02
CA GLU A 9 -1.98 -21.05 14.94
C GLU A 9 -2.74 -20.91 13.62
N ALA A 10 -3.62 -21.86 13.29
CA ALA A 10 -4.47 -21.74 12.11
C ALA A 10 -5.36 -20.49 12.16
N ASN A 11 -5.98 -20.22 13.30
CA ASN A 11 -6.80 -19.02 13.51
C ASN A 11 -6.00 -17.72 13.48
N LEU A 12 -4.70 -17.76 13.75
CA LEU A 12 -3.82 -16.60 13.65
C LEU A 12 -3.58 -16.19 12.19
N PHE A 13 -3.43 -17.15 11.29
CA PHE A 13 -3.02 -16.93 9.91
C PHE A 13 -4.14 -17.01 8.88
N PHE A 14 -5.27 -17.67 9.17
CA PHE A 14 -6.35 -17.91 8.22
C PHE A 14 -7.69 -17.33 8.71
N GLY A 15 -8.59 -17.03 7.77
CA GLY A 15 -9.95 -16.54 8.06
C GLY A 15 -10.19 -15.13 7.54
N TYR A 16 -10.99 -14.36 8.28
CA TYR A 16 -11.37 -13.00 7.89
C TYR A 16 -10.33 -11.95 8.32
N GLY A 17 -10.14 -10.92 7.50
CA GLY A 17 -9.20 -9.82 7.72
C GLY A 17 -8.16 -9.74 6.61
N TYR A 18 -7.44 -8.62 6.52
CA TYR A 18 -6.53 -8.36 5.39
C TYR A 18 -5.46 -9.45 5.23
N ALA A 19 -4.63 -9.67 6.25
CA ALA A 19 -3.58 -10.68 6.21
C ALA A 19 -4.14 -12.10 6.11
N LYS A 20 -5.17 -12.42 6.90
CA LYS A 20 -5.79 -13.75 6.91
C LYS A 20 -6.41 -14.12 5.57
N ALA A 21 -7.10 -13.18 4.92
CA ALA A 21 -7.66 -13.40 3.59
C ALA A 21 -6.56 -13.66 2.55
N ARG A 22 -5.48 -12.87 2.58
CA ARG A 22 -4.32 -13.07 1.69
C ARG A 22 -3.68 -14.44 1.88
N ASN A 23 -3.49 -14.88 3.13
CA ASN A 23 -2.96 -16.21 3.42
C ASN A 23 -3.90 -17.34 2.97
N THR A 24 -5.22 -17.16 3.12
CA THR A 24 -6.20 -18.13 2.63
C THR A 24 -6.12 -18.29 1.10
N LEU A 25 -6.01 -17.18 0.39
CA LEU A 25 -5.82 -17.19 -1.07
C LEU A 25 -4.48 -17.82 -1.46
N LEU A 26 -3.40 -17.46 -0.76
CA LEU A 26 -2.07 -18.04 -0.98
C LEU A 26 -2.07 -19.56 -0.75
N TYR A 27 -2.67 -20.02 0.34
CA TYR A 27 -2.81 -21.46 0.62
C TYR A 27 -3.55 -22.18 -0.51
N ASN A 28 -4.66 -21.60 -0.99
CA ASN A 28 -5.39 -22.17 -2.12
C ASN A 28 -4.56 -22.21 -3.41
N ALA A 29 -3.76 -21.20 -3.67
CA ALA A 29 -2.86 -21.20 -4.82
C ALA A 29 -1.83 -22.34 -4.71
N VAL A 30 -1.22 -22.52 -3.53
CA VAL A 30 -0.22 -23.56 -3.28
C VAL A 30 -0.80 -24.97 -3.45
N ILE A 31 -1.97 -25.26 -2.85
CA ILE A 31 -2.56 -26.63 -2.96
C ILE A 31 -3.08 -26.96 -4.36
N ASN A 32 -3.29 -25.95 -5.21
CA ASN A 32 -3.66 -26.11 -6.62
C ASN A 32 -2.45 -26.06 -7.57
N GLY A 33 -1.22 -26.06 -7.06
CA GLY A 33 0.01 -26.13 -7.86
C GLY A 33 0.23 -24.90 -8.73
N ILE A 34 -0.19 -23.71 -8.27
CA ILE A 34 0.04 -22.46 -9.00
C ILE A 34 1.48 -22.01 -8.85
N ASP A 35 2.16 -21.73 -9.96
CA ASP A 35 3.56 -21.27 -9.97
C ASP A 35 3.72 -19.80 -9.62
N TYR A 36 2.83 -18.93 -10.11
CA TYR A 36 2.88 -17.48 -9.92
C TYR A 36 1.53 -16.96 -9.45
N PHE A 37 1.51 -16.20 -8.36
CA PHE A 37 0.29 -15.74 -7.73
C PHE A 37 0.25 -14.21 -7.64
N LEU A 38 -0.69 -13.58 -8.36
CA LEU A 38 -0.85 -12.14 -8.41
C LEU A 38 -2.00 -11.68 -7.52
N TYR A 39 -1.68 -10.89 -6.49
CA TYR A 39 -2.68 -10.13 -5.74
C TYR A 39 -3.05 -8.86 -6.48
N TRP A 40 -4.36 -8.61 -6.57
CA TRP A 40 -4.93 -7.44 -7.20
C TRP A 40 -6.13 -6.95 -6.41
N ASP A 41 -6.12 -5.69 -5.97
CA ASP A 41 -7.20 -5.12 -5.21
C ASP A 41 -8.39 -4.74 -6.13
N ASP A 42 -9.63 -4.81 -5.63
CA ASP A 42 -10.86 -4.59 -6.39
C ASP A 42 -11.12 -3.13 -6.76
N ASP A 43 -10.36 -2.21 -6.20
CA ASP A 43 -10.38 -0.77 -6.48
C ASP A 43 -9.18 -0.30 -7.35
N GLU A 44 -8.50 -1.23 -8.02
CA GLU A 44 -7.37 -0.97 -8.92
C GLU A 44 -7.66 -1.40 -10.37
N TYR A 45 -7.34 -0.55 -11.33
CA TYR A 45 -7.60 -0.77 -12.75
C TYR A 45 -6.31 -0.78 -13.57
N PRO A 46 -6.17 -1.65 -14.61
CA PRO A 46 -4.93 -1.83 -15.37
C PRO A 46 -4.70 -0.70 -16.39
N VAL A 47 -4.70 0.52 -15.89
CA VAL A 47 -4.46 1.73 -16.70
C VAL A 47 -3.55 2.70 -15.94
N ALA A 48 -2.70 3.41 -16.67
CA ALA A 48 -1.91 4.52 -16.17
C ALA A 48 -2.60 5.85 -16.45
N CYS A 49 -2.68 6.74 -15.45
CA CYS A 49 -3.05 8.13 -15.66
C CYS A 49 -1.80 9.01 -15.66
N ILE A 50 -1.56 9.70 -16.75
CA ILE A 50 -0.38 10.54 -16.99
C ILE A 50 -0.82 11.99 -17.07
N LYS A 51 -0.16 12.88 -16.32
CA LYS A 51 -0.43 14.32 -16.41
C LYS A 51 0.16 14.87 -17.71
N ASN A 52 -0.66 15.53 -18.52
CA ASN A 52 -0.16 16.22 -19.68
C ASN A 52 0.48 17.56 -19.26
N ASN A 53 1.73 17.79 -19.64
CA ASN A 53 2.47 19.01 -19.29
C ASN A 53 2.02 20.25 -20.07
N THR A 54 1.32 20.10 -21.19
CA THR A 54 0.91 21.20 -22.08
C THR A 54 -0.52 21.69 -21.79
N ASN A 55 -1.36 20.84 -21.24
CA ASN A 55 -2.70 21.18 -20.82
C ASN A 55 -3.06 20.35 -19.59
N GLU A 56 -4.02 20.73 -18.83
CA GLU A 56 -4.43 20.03 -17.60
C GLU A 56 -5.15 18.68 -17.85
N ASN A 57 -5.25 18.23 -19.10
CA ASN A 57 -5.91 16.98 -19.43
C ASN A 57 -5.03 15.78 -19.09
N ILE A 58 -5.68 14.68 -18.76
CA ILE A 58 -5.03 13.41 -18.46
C ILE A 58 -4.95 12.57 -19.71
N LYS A 59 -3.79 11.96 -19.92
CA LYS A 59 -3.57 10.90 -20.88
C LYS A 59 -3.70 9.56 -20.16
N TRP A 60 -4.61 8.74 -20.60
CA TRP A 60 -4.77 7.38 -20.12
C TRP A 60 -4.02 6.41 -21.04
N LYS A 61 -3.36 5.43 -20.42
CA LYS A 61 -2.61 4.40 -21.14
C LYS A 61 -2.93 3.04 -20.55
N ALA A 62 -3.54 2.15 -21.33
CA ALA A 62 -3.75 0.77 -20.94
C ALA A 62 -2.43 0.08 -20.59
N GLN A 63 -2.47 -0.81 -19.61
CA GLN A 63 -1.32 -1.56 -19.12
C GLN A 63 -1.55 -3.05 -19.26
N ASN A 64 -0.56 -3.79 -19.75
CA ASN A 64 -0.56 -5.24 -19.68
C ASN A 64 0.17 -5.67 -18.41
N ASN A 65 -0.52 -5.57 -17.27
CA ASN A 65 0.06 -5.78 -15.97
C ASN A 65 0.49 -7.23 -15.75
N ILE A 66 -0.32 -8.18 -16.20
CA ILE A 66 0.00 -9.61 -16.10
C ILE A 66 1.32 -9.90 -16.81
N LEU A 67 1.45 -9.45 -18.06
CA LEU A 67 2.69 -9.66 -18.83
C LEU A 67 3.89 -8.98 -18.17
N GLY A 68 3.73 -7.75 -17.65
CA GLY A 68 4.80 -7.05 -16.96
C GLY A 68 5.33 -7.78 -15.73
N HIS A 69 4.47 -8.48 -15.00
CA HIS A 69 4.90 -9.37 -13.92
C HIS A 69 5.54 -10.66 -14.46
N LEU A 70 4.92 -11.33 -15.42
CA LEU A 70 5.39 -12.61 -15.97
C LEU A 70 6.79 -12.53 -16.60
N GLU A 71 7.09 -11.42 -17.29
CA GLU A 71 8.42 -11.19 -17.90
C GLU A 71 9.54 -11.08 -16.86
N ASN A 72 9.22 -10.86 -15.57
CA ASN A 72 10.21 -10.56 -14.54
C ASN A 72 10.20 -11.51 -13.34
N ILE A 73 9.07 -12.19 -13.07
CA ILE A 73 8.90 -12.99 -11.86
C ILE A 73 9.76 -14.24 -11.83
N GLU A 74 10.12 -14.80 -12.97
CA GLU A 74 10.91 -16.04 -13.04
C GLU A 74 12.31 -15.87 -12.43
N ASN A 75 12.86 -14.66 -12.50
CA ASN A 75 14.16 -14.30 -11.95
C ASN A 75 14.06 -13.52 -10.62
N ALA A 76 12.90 -13.52 -9.98
CA ALA A 76 12.65 -12.84 -8.71
C ALA A 76 11.79 -13.73 -7.79
N ASP A 77 11.82 -13.45 -6.49
CA ASP A 77 10.91 -14.09 -5.55
C ASP A 77 9.56 -13.32 -5.52
N ILE A 78 9.63 -11.99 -5.72
CA ILE A 78 8.46 -11.11 -5.68
C ILE A 78 8.62 -10.00 -6.72
N THR A 79 7.54 -9.70 -7.44
CA THR A 79 7.46 -8.48 -8.25
C THR A 79 6.24 -7.65 -7.84
N PHE A 80 6.35 -6.32 -7.95
CA PHE A 80 5.21 -5.43 -7.76
C PHE A 80 5.20 -4.29 -8.79
N GLY A 81 4.00 -3.83 -9.12
CA GLY A 81 3.81 -2.70 -10.04
C GLY A 81 3.78 -1.36 -9.32
N HIS A 82 3.53 -0.29 -10.06
CA HIS A 82 3.38 1.07 -9.56
C HIS A 82 1.92 1.47 -9.48
N ARG A 83 1.61 2.42 -8.60
CA ARG A 83 0.26 2.94 -8.41
C ARG A 83 0.18 4.38 -8.89
N CYS A 84 -0.91 4.73 -9.58
CA CYS A 84 -1.34 6.10 -9.84
C CYS A 84 -2.79 6.29 -9.39
N GLY A 85 -3.33 7.49 -9.46
CA GLY A 85 -4.67 7.80 -8.96
C GLY A 85 -4.67 8.28 -7.52
N TYR A 86 -5.67 7.90 -6.73
CA TYR A 86 -5.81 8.38 -5.37
C TYR A 86 -4.96 7.61 -4.37
N ASN A 87 -4.35 8.34 -3.45
CA ASN A 87 -3.57 7.77 -2.36
C ASN A 87 -4.44 7.63 -1.10
N SER A 88 -5.24 6.58 -1.06
CA SER A 88 -6.02 6.28 0.14
C SER A 88 -5.09 6.09 1.35
N PRO A 89 -5.51 6.52 2.54
CA PRO A 89 -6.80 7.11 2.90
C PRO A 89 -6.80 8.63 2.96
N LEU A 90 -5.71 9.30 2.59
CA LEU A 90 -5.55 10.72 2.77
C LEU A 90 -6.35 11.50 1.71
N PRO A 91 -7.43 12.19 2.08
CA PRO A 91 -8.12 13.09 1.16
C PRO A 91 -7.23 14.30 0.86
N TYR A 92 -7.58 15.02 -0.20
CA TYR A 92 -7.01 16.34 -0.40
C TYR A 92 -7.37 17.28 0.76
N MET A 93 -6.37 17.94 1.30
CA MET A 93 -6.53 18.92 2.40
C MET A 93 -5.70 20.16 2.11
N GLU A 94 -6.30 21.33 2.22
CA GLU A 94 -5.58 22.59 2.16
C GLU A 94 -4.87 22.85 3.49
N LEU A 95 -3.55 22.91 3.46
CA LEU A 95 -2.71 23.15 4.65
C LEU A 95 -2.49 24.65 4.92
N LYS A 96 -3.50 25.50 4.64
CA LYS A 96 -3.41 26.97 4.83
C LYS A 96 -3.46 27.39 6.30
N ASN A 97 -4.10 26.59 7.15
CA ASN A 97 -4.22 26.89 8.58
C ASN A 97 -3.11 26.18 9.37
N PRO A 98 -2.17 26.95 9.99
CA PRO A 98 -1.06 26.35 10.75
C PRO A 98 -1.48 25.48 11.94
N PHE A 99 -2.67 25.72 12.50
CA PHE A 99 -3.20 24.91 13.59
C PHE A 99 -3.63 23.53 13.08
N HIS A 100 -4.36 23.47 11.97
CA HIS A 100 -4.76 22.22 11.33
C HIS A 100 -3.53 21.46 10.84
N GLU A 101 -2.57 22.14 10.22
CA GLU A 101 -1.32 21.51 9.78
C GLU A 101 -0.57 20.85 10.94
N ARG A 102 -0.45 21.54 12.09
CA ARG A 102 0.21 20.97 13.28
C ARG A 102 -0.48 19.72 13.81
N ARG A 103 -1.81 19.69 13.80
CA ARG A 103 -2.59 18.53 14.26
C ARG A 103 -2.43 17.34 13.34
N ILE A 104 -2.56 17.54 12.03
CA ILE A 104 -2.35 16.49 11.02
C ILE A 104 -0.91 15.97 11.10
N LYS A 105 0.07 16.87 11.19
CA LYS A 105 1.48 16.48 11.40
C LYS A 105 1.63 15.60 12.63
N SER A 106 1.05 15.99 13.76
CA SER A 106 1.16 15.21 15.00
C SER A 106 0.54 13.81 14.84
N PHE A 107 -0.60 13.70 14.15
CA PHE A 107 -1.23 12.42 13.85
C PHE A 107 -0.32 11.55 12.96
N ILE A 108 0.15 12.10 11.84
CA ILE A 108 1.04 11.37 10.92
C ILE A 108 2.32 10.92 11.63
N GLU A 109 2.96 11.79 12.41
CA GLU A 109 4.14 11.44 13.20
C GLU A 109 3.88 10.35 14.26
N ALA A 110 2.63 10.21 14.72
CA ALA A 110 2.25 9.14 15.63
C ALA A 110 2.15 7.77 14.93
N VAL A 111 1.63 7.75 13.70
CA VAL A 111 1.34 6.50 12.97
C VAL A 111 2.34 6.21 11.84
N LYS A 112 3.34 7.05 11.67
CA LYS A 112 4.33 6.95 10.59
C LYS A 112 5.05 5.61 10.58
N ASN A 113 5.50 5.24 9.41
CA ASN A 113 6.52 4.22 9.18
C ASN A 113 7.70 4.86 8.40
N GLU A 114 8.67 4.07 7.98
CA GLU A 114 9.84 4.56 7.23
C GLU A 114 9.47 5.15 5.86
N PHE A 115 8.31 4.78 5.30
CA PHE A 115 7.86 5.18 3.96
C PHE A 115 6.70 6.19 3.97
N MET A 116 6.16 6.53 5.15
CA MET A 116 5.09 7.52 5.31
C MET A 116 5.48 8.48 6.43
N THR A 117 6.30 9.46 6.10
CA THR A 117 6.67 10.56 7.00
C THR A 117 5.77 11.77 6.80
N TRP A 118 5.81 12.74 7.72
CA TRP A 118 5.12 14.03 7.51
C TRP A 118 5.60 14.75 6.24
N LYS A 119 6.89 14.65 5.91
CA LYS A 119 7.45 15.25 4.68
C LYS A 119 6.76 14.69 3.44
N ASP A 120 6.64 13.36 3.36
CA ASP A 120 6.02 12.69 2.22
C ASP A 120 4.54 13.05 2.10
N VAL A 121 3.81 13.04 3.23
CA VAL A 121 2.40 13.42 3.27
C VAL A 121 2.19 14.88 2.87
N LYS A 122 3.02 15.79 3.37
CA LYS A 122 2.93 17.22 3.03
C LYS A 122 3.21 17.45 1.54
N GLU A 123 4.24 16.81 1.00
CA GLU A 123 4.57 16.88 -0.41
C GLU A 123 3.43 16.34 -1.28
N TYR A 124 2.88 15.18 -0.92
CA TYR A 124 1.75 14.59 -1.59
C TYR A 124 0.50 15.50 -1.60
N LEU A 125 0.14 16.08 -0.45
CA LEU A 125 -1.00 16.99 -0.32
C LEU A 125 -0.81 18.31 -1.08
N SER A 126 0.44 18.79 -1.21
CA SER A 126 0.76 20.05 -1.89
C SER A 126 0.90 19.90 -3.41
N LYS A 127 1.21 18.69 -3.90
CA LYS A 127 1.38 18.40 -5.33
C LYS A 127 0.12 17.74 -5.90
N ASN A 128 -0.27 18.16 -7.09
CA ASN A 128 -1.30 17.51 -7.89
C ASN A 128 -2.62 17.23 -7.15
N ASP A 129 -3.00 18.03 -6.16
CA ASP A 129 -4.24 17.91 -5.40
C ASP A 129 -4.46 16.52 -4.75
N GLY A 130 -3.37 15.86 -4.33
CA GLY A 130 -3.42 14.54 -3.73
C GLY A 130 -3.64 13.40 -4.74
N ILE A 131 -3.31 13.61 -5.99
CA ILE A 131 -3.38 12.60 -7.06
C ILE A 131 -1.95 12.22 -7.47
N ALA A 132 -1.66 10.93 -7.52
CA ALA A 132 -0.43 10.39 -8.07
C ALA A 132 -0.60 10.16 -9.57
N TYR A 133 0.35 10.64 -10.37
CA TYR A 133 0.38 10.39 -11.81
C TYR A 133 1.49 9.41 -12.14
N ALA A 134 1.26 8.62 -13.20
CA ALA A 134 2.24 7.68 -13.69
C ALA A 134 3.43 8.41 -14.35
N ASP A 135 4.62 7.87 -14.15
CA ASP A 135 5.83 8.31 -14.82
C ASP A 135 5.90 7.69 -16.22
N GLU A 136 5.71 8.53 -17.25
CA GLU A 136 5.69 8.08 -18.64
C GLU A 136 7.06 7.58 -19.10
N GLU A 137 8.15 8.14 -18.58
CA GLU A 137 9.51 7.76 -18.93
C GLU A 137 9.88 6.37 -18.37
N LEU A 138 9.46 6.08 -17.13
CA LEU A 138 9.62 4.76 -16.53
C LEU A 138 8.94 3.68 -17.40
N MET A 139 7.71 3.95 -17.86
CA MET A 139 6.98 3.04 -18.74
C MET A 139 7.61 2.89 -20.13
N LYS A 140 8.07 4.00 -20.73
CA LYS A 140 8.72 3.98 -22.07
C LYS A 140 10.03 3.21 -22.04
N LYS A 141 10.84 3.44 -21.02
CA LYS A 141 12.15 2.77 -20.86
C LYS A 141 12.02 1.34 -20.36
N LYS A 142 10.82 0.91 -19.98
CA LYS A 142 10.56 -0.38 -19.34
C LYS A 142 11.53 -0.64 -18.17
N THR A 143 11.71 0.37 -17.32
CA THR A 143 12.68 0.32 -16.24
C THR A 143 12.25 -0.67 -15.18
N VAL A 144 13.02 -1.71 -15.01
CA VAL A 144 12.89 -2.73 -13.95
C VAL A 144 13.95 -2.44 -12.90
N SER A 145 13.57 -2.45 -11.62
CA SER A 145 14.50 -2.11 -10.54
C SER A 145 14.40 -3.10 -9.39
N GLU A 146 15.53 -3.64 -8.96
CA GLU A 146 15.59 -4.42 -7.72
C GLU A 146 15.50 -3.48 -6.52
N ILE A 147 14.64 -3.85 -5.57
CA ILE A 147 14.39 -3.06 -4.37
C ILE A 147 15.45 -3.36 -3.32
N GLN A 148 16.15 -2.32 -2.94
CA GLN A 148 17.14 -2.38 -1.87
C GLN A 148 16.49 -2.14 -0.50
N ILE A 149 17.14 -2.63 0.55
CA ILE A 149 16.71 -2.38 1.94
C ILE A 149 16.85 -0.87 2.23
N GLN A 150 15.79 -0.28 2.74
CA GLN A 150 15.74 1.08 3.23
C GLN A 150 15.40 1.05 4.73
N GLY A 151 16.37 1.42 5.58
CA GLY A 151 16.22 1.25 7.02
C GLY A 151 16.20 -0.23 7.41
N THR A 152 15.05 -0.75 7.82
CA THR A 152 14.90 -2.13 8.31
C THR A 152 14.28 -3.10 7.30
N HIS A 153 13.81 -2.64 6.14
CA HIS A 153 13.07 -3.49 5.21
C HIS A 153 13.02 -2.97 3.77
N LYS A 154 12.52 -3.79 2.86
CA LYS A 154 12.29 -3.45 1.45
C LYS A 154 10.90 -2.83 1.28
N ARG A 155 10.81 -1.67 0.63
CA ARG A 155 9.53 -1.03 0.33
C ARG A 155 8.81 -1.78 -0.78
N ILE A 156 7.62 -2.28 -0.48
CA ILE A 156 6.70 -2.86 -1.47
C ILE A 156 5.34 -2.18 -1.42
N LEU A 157 4.54 -2.42 -2.45
CA LEU A 157 3.10 -2.15 -2.45
C LEU A 157 2.35 -3.46 -2.21
N GLY A 158 1.27 -3.41 -1.44
CA GLY A 158 0.46 -4.59 -1.15
C GLY A 158 -0.33 -5.10 -2.36
N SER A 159 -0.52 -4.25 -3.38
CA SER A 159 -1.15 -4.58 -4.67
C SER A 159 -0.66 -3.57 -5.72
N PRO A 160 -0.48 -3.99 -6.99
CA PRO A 160 -0.38 -5.37 -7.47
C PRO A 160 0.92 -6.02 -7.01
N LEU A 161 0.82 -7.21 -6.47
CA LEU A 161 1.93 -7.95 -5.90
C LEU A 161 1.92 -9.38 -6.45
N CYS A 162 2.97 -9.77 -7.18
CA CYS A 162 3.11 -11.13 -7.69
C CYS A 162 4.17 -11.90 -6.89
N LEU A 163 3.82 -13.08 -6.44
CA LEU A 163 4.66 -14.01 -5.71
C LEU A 163 5.08 -15.19 -6.59
N ASN A 164 6.34 -15.53 -6.55
CA ASN A 164 6.89 -16.72 -7.21
C ASN A 164 6.76 -17.93 -6.26
N LEU A 165 5.74 -18.74 -6.45
CA LEU A 165 5.48 -19.89 -5.58
C LEU A 165 6.39 -21.10 -5.89
N LYS A 166 7.20 -21.05 -6.95
CA LYS A 166 8.31 -22.01 -7.17
C LYS A 166 9.40 -21.85 -6.08
N HIS A 167 9.43 -20.69 -5.42
CA HIS A 167 10.32 -20.38 -4.29
C HIS A 167 9.52 -20.24 -3.00
N LEU A 168 8.49 -21.11 -2.80
CA LEU A 168 7.55 -21.01 -1.69
C LEU A 168 8.20 -20.91 -0.32
N GLU A 169 9.35 -21.59 -0.14
CA GLU A 169 10.14 -21.57 1.09
C GLU A 169 10.67 -20.17 1.49
N LYS A 170 10.72 -19.26 0.51
CA LYS A 170 11.13 -17.88 0.74
C LYS A 170 9.96 -16.92 0.94
N ILE A 171 8.72 -17.36 0.65
CA ILE A 171 7.55 -16.48 0.71
C ILE A 171 6.96 -16.52 2.13
N PRO A 172 7.09 -15.44 2.91
CA PRO A 172 6.53 -15.40 4.26
C PRO A 172 5.00 -15.29 4.22
N ALA A 173 4.35 -15.73 5.30
CA ALA A 173 2.94 -15.49 5.50
C ALA A 173 2.68 -14.00 5.81
N PHE A 174 1.53 -13.50 5.39
CA PHE A 174 1.06 -12.17 5.79
C PHE A 174 0.61 -12.17 7.25
N TYR A 175 0.85 -11.06 7.93
CA TYR A 175 0.38 -10.87 9.29
C TYR A 175 -0.02 -9.41 9.54
N ASN A 176 -1.04 -9.21 10.33
CA ASN A 176 -1.34 -7.95 11.01
C ASN A 176 -2.13 -8.21 12.30
N PRO A 177 -1.99 -7.37 13.33
CA PRO A 177 -2.79 -7.48 14.55
C PRO A 177 -4.29 -7.38 14.26
N GLU A 178 -5.11 -7.98 15.09
CA GLU A 178 -6.55 -8.00 14.90
C GLU A 178 -7.18 -6.61 14.80
N GLY A 179 -7.95 -6.39 13.73
CA GLY A 179 -8.55 -5.09 13.40
C GLY A 179 -7.54 -3.99 13.06
N ALA A 180 -6.25 -4.33 12.89
CA ALA A 180 -5.24 -3.43 12.35
C ALA A 180 -5.22 -3.48 10.81
N ARG A 181 -4.43 -2.60 10.22
CA ARG A 181 -3.97 -2.62 8.83
C ARG A 181 -2.46 -2.81 8.81
N GLY A 182 -1.84 -2.78 7.63
CA GLY A 182 -0.40 -2.79 7.47
C GLY A 182 0.18 -4.20 7.31
N GLU A 183 -0.63 -5.12 6.78
CA GLU A 183 -0.16 -6.46 6.40
C GLU A 183 0.99 -6.41 5.39
N ASP A 184 0.96 -5.43 4.49
CA ASP A 184 2.03 -5.13 3.53
C ASP A 184 3.30 -4.61 4.23
N ALA A 185 3.15 -3.76 5.25
CA ALA A 185 4.27 -3.26 6.03
C ALA A 185 4.96 -4.38 6.84
N PHE A 186 4.18 -5.27 7.48
CA PHE A 186 4.75 -6.43 8.18
C PHE A 186 5.36 -7.46 7.22
N PHE A 187 4.72 -7.70 6.09
CA PHE A 187 5.27 -8.56 5.05
C PHE A 187 6.62 -8.03 4.55
N SER A 188 6.70 -6.73 4.30
CA SER A 188 7.93 -6.02 3.89
C SER A 188 9.11 -6.24 4.85
N LEU A 189 8.87 -6.32 6.19
CA LEU A 189 9.92 -6.55 7.19
C LEU A 189 10.58 -7.94 7.05
N LEU A 190 9.89 -8.89 6.43
CA LEU A 190 10.34 -10.27 6.29
C LEU A 190 11.06 -10.54 4.96
N LEU A 191 11.16 -9.52 4.07
CA LEU A 191 11.67 -9.70 2.70
C LEU A 191 13.15 -9.37 2.52
N ASN A 192 13.94 -9.24 3.59
CA ASN A 192 15.32 -8.78 3.48
C ASN A 192 16.18 -9.69 2.59
N GLU A 193 15.98 -11.00 2.66
CA GLU A 193 16.70 -12.00 1.87
C GLU A 193 16.07 -12.29 0.51
N ASN A 194 14.87 -11.75 0.24
CA ASN A 194 14.17 -11.99 -1.01
C ASN A 194 14.68 -11.08 -2.14
N LYS A 195 14.71 -11.59 -3.35
CA LYS A 195 14.85 -10.77 -4.54
C LYS A 195 13.50 -10.14 -4.91
N VAL A 196 13.37 -8.88 -4.59
CA VAL A 196 12.14 -8.09 -4.83
C VAL A 196 12.38 -7.10 -5.96
N VAL A 197 11.50 -7.09 -6.96
CA VAL A 197 11.66 -6.30 -8.17
C VAL A 197 10.42 -5.44 -8.44
N SER A 198 10.61 -4.15 -8.71
CA SER A 198 9.55 -3.31 -9.25
C SER A 198 9.50 -3.41 -10.77
N VAL A 199 8.31 -3.61 -11.32
CA VAL A 199 8.07 -3.73 -12.77
C VAL A 199 7.38 -2.48 -13.33
N PRO A 200 7.65 -2.10 -14.59
CA PRO A 200 7.23 -0.80 -15.16
C PRO A 200 5.75 -0.80 -15.61
N VAL A 201 4.86 -1.30 -14.78
CA VAL A 201 3.42 -1.28 -15.02
C VAL A 201 2.70 -0.48 -13.95
N TYR A 202 1.63 0.22 -14.35
CA TYR A 202 0.85 1.07 -13.47
C TYR A 202 -0.58 0.56 -13.31
N HIS A 203 -1.13 0.83 -12.13
CA HIS A 203 -2.54 0.67 -11.82
C HIS A 203 -3.13 2.00 -11.42
N PHE A 204 -4.32 2.28 -11.89
CA PHE A 204 -5.12 3.39 -11.39
C PHE A 204 -5.91 2.93 -10.17
N HIS A 205 -5.63 3.53 -9.03
CA HIS A 205 -6.27 3.23 -7.76
C HIS A 205 -7.41 4.22 -7.49
N ASP A 206 -8.64 3.71 -7.43
CA ASP A 206 -9.87 4.46 -7.14
C ASP A 206 -10.58 3.99 -5.87
N PRO A 207 -9.99 4.17 -4.69
CA PRO A 207 -10.52 3.66 -3.44
C PRO A 207 -11.81 4.38 -2.98
N PHE A 208 -12.23 5.41 -3.69
CA PHE A 208 -13.43 6.19 -3.40
C PHE A 208 -14.55 5.93 -4.41
N ILE A 209 -14.36 5.00 -5.35
CA ILE A 209 -15.31 4.62 -6.39
C ILE A 209 -15.79 5.86 -7.19
N LYS A 210 -14.85 6.75 -7.51
CA LYS A 210 -15.14 7.98 -8.28
C LYS A 210 -15.25 7.70 -9.78
N PHE A 211 -14.57 6.66 -10.26
CA PHE A 211 -14.42 6.38 -11.69
C PHE A 211 -14.71 4.91 -12.05
N ASN A 212 -15.75 4.32 -11.46
CA ASN A 212 -16.14 2.95 -11.80
C ASN A 212 -16.35 2.74 -13.30
N ASN A 213 -16.64 3.81 -14.06
CA ASN A 213 -16.73 3.78 -15.52
C ASN A 213 -15.39 3.49 -16.23
N VAL A 214 -14.26 3.54 -15.53
CA VAL A 214 -12.96 3.13 -16.09
C VAL A 214 -12.99 1.66 -16.53
N LEU A 215 -13.73 0.80 -15.82
CA LEU A 215 -13.98 -0.58 -16.24
C LEU A 215 -14.70 -0.69 -17.58
N GLU A 216 -15.54 0.30 -17.92
CA GLU A 216 -16.26 0.38 -19.18
C GLU A 216 -15.46 1.08 -20.29
N GLY A 217 -14.20 1.45 -20.03
CA GLY A 217 -13.36 2.19 -20.94
C GLY A 217 -13.71 3.67 -21.10
N LYS A 218 -14.50 4.22 -20.17
CA LYS A 218 -14.89 5.64 -20.18
C LYS A 218 -13.93 6.44 -19.29
N TYR A 219 -12.92 7.02 -19.91
CA TYR A 219 -11.85 7.72 -19.21
C TYR A 219 -12.10 9.21 -19.10
N PRO A 220 -12.10 9.80 -17.88
CA PRO A 220 -12.28 11.23 -17.69
C PRO A 220 -11.07 12.02 -18.20
N ARG A 221 -11.32 13.25 -18.67
CA ARG A 221 -10.23 14.16 -19.08
C ARG A 221 -9.47 14.75 -17.90
N LYS A 222 -10.08 14.81 -16.71
CA LYS A 222 -9.51 15.31 -15.46
C LYS A 222 -9.89 14.37 -14.33
N ILE A 223 -9.02 14.25 -13.32
CA ILE A 223 -9.32 13.56 -12.07
C ILE A 223 -9.62 14.63 -11.03
N ASP A 224 -10.81 14.55 -10.44
CA ASP A 224 -11.22 15.48 -9.40
C ASP A 224 -10.55 15.13 -8.07
N LYS A 225 -10.10 16.16 -7.35
CA LYS A 225 -9.59 15.97 -5.99
C LYS A 225 -10.69 15.49 -5.05
N THR A 226 -10.33 14.61 -4.12
CA THR A 226 -11.25 14.19 -3.05
C THR A 226 -11.43 15.30 -2.04
N LYS A 227 -12.66 15.54 -1.60
CA LYS A 227 -12.95 16.53 -0.57
C LYS A 227 -12.96 15.88 0.81
N SER A 228 -12.32 16.51 1.79
CA SER A 228 -12.25 15.98 3.16
C SER A 228 -13.62 15.93 3.88
N ASN A 229 -14.61 16.70 3.40
CA ASN A 229 -15.98 16.67 3.90
C ASN A 229 -16.92 15.72 3.15
N ASP A 230 -16.42 14.96 2.19
CA ASP A 230 -17.16 13.87 1.56
C ASP A 230 -17.28 12.71 2.56
N LYS A 231 -18.51 12.31 2.88
CA LYS A 231 -18.81 11.31 3.92
C LYS A 231 -18.12 9.97 3.67
N SER A 232 -18.02 9.53 2.43
CA SER A 232 -17.34 8.27 2.06
C SER A 232 -15.83 8.36 2.29
N VAL A 233 -15.24 9.49 1.96
CA VAL A 233 -13.81 9.80 2.16
C VAL A 233 -13.49 9.87 3.66
N GLU A 234 -14.33 10.54 4.44
CA GLU A 234 -14.22 10.65 5.89
C GLU A 234 -14.28 9.27 6.57
N GLN A 235 -15.29 8.46 6.24
CA GLN A 235 -15.44 7.12 6.79
C GLN A 235 -14.24 6.22 6.47
N ARG A 236 -13.74 6.29 5.23
CA ARG A 236 -12.54 5.54 4.82
C ARG A 236 -11.31 6.01 5.59
N PHE A 237 -11.13 7.32 5.76
CA PHE A 237 -10.03 7.86 6.57
C PHE A 237 -10.07 7.35 8.01
N TYR A 238 -11.22 7.42 8.69
CA TYR A 238 -11.35 6.92 10.06
C TYR A 238 -11.09 5.42 10.19
N LYS A 239 -11.62 4.62 9.26
CA LYS A 239 -11.38 3.17 9.24
C LYS A 239 -9.88 2.86 9.14
N VAL A 240 -9.17 3.54 8.26
CA VAL A 240 -7.73 3.33 8.06
C VAL A 240 -6.91 3.90 9.20
N ALA A 241 -7.23 5.11 9.69
CA ALA A 241 -6.55 5.74 10.82
C ALA A 241 -6.60 4.86 12.08
N ARG A 242 -7.77 4.26 12.39
CA ARG A 242 -7.89 3.28 13.48
C ARG A 242 -6.99 2.05 13.26
N GLY A 243 -6.91 1.54 12.04
CA GLY A 243 -6.03 0.44 11.68
C GLY A 243 -4.56 0.79 11.87
N TRP A 244 -4.15 2.00 11.49
CA TRP A 244 -2.79 2.49 11.68
C TRP A 244 -2.41 2.68 13.17
N ILE A 245 -3.32 3.16 14.00
CA ILE A 245 -3.10 3.25 15.44
C ILE A 245 -2.89 1.86 16.04
N LYS A 246 -3.70 0.89 15.62
CA LYS A 246 -3.62 -0.48 16.13
C LYS A 246 -2.34 -1.22 15.71
N TYR A 247 -1.85 -1.00 14.49
CA TYR A 247 -0.63 -1.69 14.05
C TYR A 247 0.65 -1.09 14.66
N ARG A 248 0.62 0.19 15.02
CA ARG A 248 1.80 0.96 15.42
C ARG A 248 2.63 0.34 16.55
N PRO A 249 2.04 -0.17 17.66
CA PRO A 249 2.82 -0.78 18.72
C PRO A 249 3.67 -1.95 18.26
N LEU A 250 3.08 -2.90 17.52
CA LEU A 250 3.82 -4.06 17.02
C LEU A 250 4.88 -3.65 15.99
N TYR A 251 4.57 -2.69 15.12
CA TYR A 251 5.53 -2.18 14.16
C TYR A 251 6.76 -1.57 14.85
N LEU A 252 6.55 -0.76 15.89
CA LEU A 252 7.64 -0.20 16.69
C LEU A 252 8.45 -1.28 17.41
N TYR A 253 7.79 -2.30 17.94
CA TYR A 253 8.48 -3.40 18.58
C TYR A 253 9.37 -4.18 17.59
N ALA A 254 8.89 -4.38 16.38
CA ALA A 254 9.62 -5.08 15.34
C ALA A 254 10.80 -4.25 14.76
N THR A 255 10.65 -2.92 14.65
CA THR A 255 11.61 -2.07 13.95
C THR A 255 12.54 -1.27 14.87
N ASN A 256 12.17 -1.05 16.14
CA ASN A 256 12.93 -0.23 17.09
C ASN A 256 12.75 -0.70 18.54
N ARG A 257 13.04 -1.96 18.77
CA ARG A 257 12.83 -2.62 20.09
C ARG A 257 13.55 -1.95 21.24
N GLU A 258 14.78 -1.50 21.04
CA GLU A 258 15.60 -0.86 22.07
C GLU A 258 14.98 0.44 22.60
N ASN A 259 14.30 1.20 21.75
CA ASN A 259 13.65 2.46 22.10
C ASN A 259 12.13 2.35 22.23
N TYR A 260 11.58 1.13 22.25
CA TYR A 260 10.14 0.88 22.16
C TYR A 260 9.31 1.72 23.12
N GLU A 261 9.62 1.70 24.43
CA GLU A 261 8.86 2.46 25.43
C GLU A 261 8.89 3.97 25.19
N LYS A 262 10.05 4.50 24.81
CA LYS A 262 10.22 5.92 24.49
C LYS A 262 9.37 6.31 23.29
N GLU A 263 9.40 5.50 22.23
CA GLU A 263 8.63 5.75 21.00
C GLU A 263 7.13 5.56 21.23
N ILE A 264 6.68 4.62 22.05
CA ILE A 264 5.27 4.48 22.42
C ILE A 264 4.79 5.71 23.21
N LYS A 265 5.54 6.20 24.19
CA LYS A 265 5.20 7.42 24.93
C LYS A 265 5.08 8.63 23.97
N LYS A 266 5.98 8.75 23.01
CA LYS A 266 5.95 9.78 21.96
C LYS A 266 4.74 9.62 21.04
N THR A 267 4.43 8.40 20.63
CA THR A 267 3.23 8.06 19.82
C THR A 267 1.95 8.52 20.53
N VAL A 268 1.77 8.14 21.80
CA VAL A 268 0.60 8.55 22.62
C VAL A 268 0.52 10.07 22.74
N LYS A 269 1.65 10.76 23.01
CA LYS A 269 1.69 12.23 23.07
C LYS A 269 1.26 12.88 21.75
N ASN A 270 1.73 12.34 20.64
CA ASN A 270 1.39 12.85 19.30
C ASN A 270 -0.07 12.58 18.95
N LEU A 271 -0.61 11.40 19.30
CA LEU A 271 -2.04 11.10 19.12
C LEU A 271 -2.93 12.08 19.88
N LYS A 272 -2.63 12.34 21.17
CA LYS A 272 -3.37 13.33 21.99
C LYS A 272 -3.33 14.75 21.42
N ARG A 273 -2.29 15.12 20.67
CA ARG A 273 -2.18 16.41 19.98
C ARG A 273 -2.92 16.44 18.64
N GLY A 274 -2.88 15.32 17.92
CA GLY A 274 -3.47 15.20 16.59
C GLY A 274 -4.97 14.98 16.62
N ILE A 275 -5.44 14.20 17.59
CA ILE A 275 -6.85 13.83 17.76
C ILE A 275 -7.32 14.47 19.09
N PRO A 276 -8.04 15.59 19.05
CA PRO A 276 -8.62 16.16 20.28
C PRO A 276 -9.72 15.26 20.82
N ALA A 277 -9.91 15.31 22.13
CA ALA A 277 -11.01 14.64 22.81
C ALA A 277 -12.37 15.18 22.34
#